data_aeddd3ebe7ee386acd89fcde5cce586d
#
_entry.id   aeddd3ebe7ee386acd89fcde5cce586d
#
_cell.length_a   1.000
_cell.length_b   1.000
_cell.length_c   1.000
_cell.angle_alpha   90.00
_cell.angle_beta   90.00
_cell.angle_gamma   90.00
#
_symmetry.space_group_name_H-M   'P 1'
#
loop_
_entity.id
_entity.type
_entity.pdbx_description
1 polymer ?
#
loop_
_entity_poly.entity_id
_entity_poly.type
_entity_poly.pdbx_seq_one_letter_code
_entity_poly.pdbx_strand_id
1 'polypeptide(L)'
;PRLTASKFSGAEAARVRGVTQLLRAGGCPASVVSDARVSLAFSSCAMMPMVVALEGAGWRFASVRKGDWLTLLAGAAREALTLTAAELGVSSPWFRPLLRRPLFTAISYGANWLAPFDAEVYLEHHFTKVGEQTRLMMQGYLESARARSLPSAHIAELNQRVFGG
;
A
#
# COMPACT_ATOMS: atom_id res chain seq x y z
N PRO A 1 -13.92 -15.70 6.35
CA PRO A 1 -13.12 -14.50 6.13
C PRO A 1 -14.06 -13.31 6.00
N ARG A 2 -13.90 -12.29 6.86
CA ARG A 2 -14.66 -11.04 6.70
C ARG A 2 -14.08 -10.28 5.53
N LEU A 3 -14.76 -10.29 4.38
CA LEU A 3 -14.42 -9.47 3.24
C LEU A 3 -14.45 -8.00 3.67
N THR A 4 -13.40 -7.28 3.35
CA THR A 4 -13.36 -5.82 3.51
C THR A 4 -14.43 -5.19 2.62
N ALA A 5 -15.22 -4.25 3.17
CA ALA A 5 -16.27 -3.60 2.43
C ALA A 5 -15.71 -2.79 1.25
N SER A 6 -16.21 -3.04 0.04
CA SER A 6 -15.91 -2.22 -1.13
C SER A 6 -16.45 -0.81 -0.93
N LYS A 7 -15.64 0.21 -1.28
CA LYS A 7 -15.96 1.62 -1.08
C LYS A 7 -16.33 2.28 -2.41
N PHE A 8 -17.41 3.01 -2.42
CA PHE A 8 -17.94 3.67 -3.61
C PHE A 8 -18.15 5.15 -3.37
N SER A 9 -17.84 5.97 -4.36
CA SER A 9 -18.15 7.40 -4.44
C SER A 9 -18.47 7.78 -5.88
N GLY A 10 -19.17 8.90 -6.07
CA GLY A 10 -19.46 9.44 -7.41
C GLY A 10 -20.38 10.64 -7.33
N ALA A 11 -20.47 11.40 -8.43
CA ALA A 11 -21.30 12.60 -8.53
C ALA A 11 -22.81 12.31 -8.36
N GLU A 12 -23.28 11.15 -8.83
CA GLU A 12 -24.68 10.75 -8.73
C GLU A 12 -24.93 9.91 -7.47
N ALA A 13 -25.15 10.57 -6.34
CA ALA A 13 -25.33 9.93 -5.05
C ALA A 13 -26.44 8.86 -5.01
N ALA A 14 -27.54 9.04 -5.75
CA ALA A 14 -28.62 8.04 -5.84
C ALA A 14 -28.15 6.77 -6.52
N ARG A 15 -27.41 6.88 -7.62
CA ARG A 15 -26.84 5.74 -8.36
C ARG A 15 -25.83 4.96 -7.52
N VAL A 16 -24.93 5.68 -6.83
CA VAL A 16 -23.95 5.07 -5.92
C VAL A 16 -24.65 4.29 -4.80
N ARG A 17 -25.68 4.87 -4.18
CA ARG A 17 -26.49 4.17 -3.16
C ARG A 17 -27.18 2.93 -3.73
N GLY A 18 -27.80 3.02 -4.92
CA GLY A 18 -28.47 1.89 -5.58
C GLY A 18 -27.51 0.72 -5.82
N VAL A 19 -26.34 0.97 -6.40
CA VAL A 19 -25.29 -0.05 -6.60
C VAL A 19 -24.84 -0.67 -5.27
N THR A 20 -24.62 0.17 -4.25
CA THR A 20 -24.20 -0.30 -2.92
C THR A 20 -25.26 -1.19 -2.27
N GLN A 21 -26.56 -0.86 -2.43
CA GLN A 21 -27.67 -1.67 -1.91
C GLN A 21 -27.78 -3.02 -2.62
N LEU A 22 -27.63 -3.05 -3.95
CA LEU A 22 -27.63 -4.30 -4.72
C LEU A 22 -26.50 -5.23 -4.29
N LEU A 23 -25.29 -4.70 -4.13
CA LEU A 23 -24.14 -5.48 -3.67
C LEU A 23 -24.37 -6.06 -2.26
N ARG A 24 -24.92 -5.27 -1.33
CA ARG A 24 -25.27 -5.72 0.02
C ARG A 24 -26.34 -6.80 0.00
N ALA A 25 -27.37 -6.64 -0.83
CA ALA A 25 -28.43 -7.66 -0.99
C ALA A 25 -27.87 -8.98 -1.54
N GLY A 26 -26.82 -8.91 -2.38
CA GLY A 26 -26.08 -10.08 -2.87
C GLY A 26 -25.03 -10.63 -1.89
N GLY A 27 -24.98 -10.15 -0.63
CA GLY A 27 -24.02 -10.60 0.37
C GLY A 27 -22.61 -10.00 0.25
N CYS A 28 -22.40 -9.06 -0.67
CA CYS A 28 -21.11 -8.38 -0.84
C CYS A 28 -21.06 -7.13 0.04
N PRO A 29 -20.13 -7.03 1.02
CA PRO A 29 -19.96 -5.83 1.83
C PRO A 29 -19.61 -4.62 0.95
N ALA A 30 -20.42 -3.57 1.03
CA ALA A 30 -20.23 -2.35 0.28
C ALA A 30 -20.61 -1.11 1.10
N SER A 31 -19.94 0.01 0.91
CA SER A 31 -20.21 1.28 1.62
C SER A 31 -20.08 2.48 0.69
N VAL A 32 -20.89 3.49 0.93
CA VAL A 32 -20.76 4.81 0.30
C VAL A 32 -19.80 5.64 1.13
N VAL A 33 -18.86 6.28 0.47
CA VAL A 33 -17.88 7.22 1.08
C VAL A 33 -17.89 8.52 0.31
N SER A 34 -17.40 9.59 0.90
CA SER A 34 -17.31 10.90 0.25
C SER A 34 -16.36 10.88 -0.95
N ASP A 35 -15.19 10.28 -0.78
CA ASP A 35 -14.22 10.06 -1.86
C ASP A 35 -13.54 8.69 -1.70
N ALA A 36 -13.83 7.78 -2.63
CA ALA A 36 -13.24 6.45 -2.66
C ALA A 36 -11.74 6.49 -2.96
N ARG A 37 -11.26 7.49 -3.71
CA ARG A 37 -9.82 7.66 -4.01
C ARG A 37 -9.05 7.89 -2.72
N VAL A 38 -9.51 8.84 -1.89
CA VAL A 38 -8.89 9.12 -0.59
C VAL A 38 -8.92 7.88 0.32
N SER A 39 -10.06 7.18 0.34
CA SER A 39 -10.25 6.01 1.19
C SER A 39 -9.38 4.81 0.82
N LEU A 40 -8.98 4.67 -0.45
CA LEU A 40 -8.19 3.55 -0.97
C LEU A 40 -6.71 3.88 -1.13
N ALA A 41 -6.39 5.15 -1.45
CA ALA A 41 -5.02 5.57 -1.74
C ALA A 41 -4.05 5.24 -0.61
N PHE A 42 -4.42 5.51 0.64
CA PHE A 42 -3.53 5.30 1.78
C PHE A 42 -3.19 3.83 2.03
N SER A 43 -4.10 2.90 1.76
CA SER A 43 -3.79 1.47 1.89
C SER A 43 -2.83 1.02 0.80
N SER A 44 -3.06 1.44 -0.44
CA SER A 44 -2.18 1.12 -1.57
C SER A 44 -0.78 1.71 -1.41
N CYS A 45 -0.67 2.99 -1.05
CA CYS A 45 0.64 3.63 -0.92
C CYS A 45 1.47 3.10 0.25
N ALA A 46 0.84 2.64 1.33
CA ALA A 46 1.55 1.99 2.43
C ALA A 46 2.01 0.57 2.07
N MET A 47 1.27 -0.13 1.20
CA MET A 47 1.58 -1.49 0.77
C MET A 47 2.71 -1.53 -0.27
N MET A 48 2.82 -0.56 -1.17
CA MET A 48 3.81 -0.61 -2.25
C MET A 48 5.26 -0.72 -1.76
N PRO A 49 5.74 0.06 -0.78
CA PRO A 49 7.08 -0.14 -0.24
C PRO A 49 7.31 -1.53 0.37
N MET A 50 6.26 -2.17 0.92
CA MET A 50 6.35 -3.53 1.44
C MET A 50 6.55 -4.56 0.32
N VAL A 51 5.83 -4.39 -0.79
CA VAL A 51 5.98 -5.25 -1.98
C VAL A 51 7.39 -5.13 -2.54
N VAL A 52 7.90 -3.90 -2.69
CA VAL A 52 9.26 -3.65 -3.19
C VAL A 52 10.32 -4.23 -2.26
N ALA A 53 10.16 -4.06 -0.94
CA ALA A 53 11.08 -4.65 0.03
C ALA A 53 11.06 -6.19 -0.01
N LEU A 54 9.88 -6.81 -0.22
CA LEU A 54 9.75 -8.26 -0.39
C LEU A 54 10.43 -8.72 -1.68
N GLU A 55 10.24 -8.02 -2.79
CA GLU A 55 10.90 -8.31 -4.06
C GLU A 55 12.42 -8.30 -3.91
N GLY A 56 12.98 -7.23 -3.34
CA GLY A 56 14.41 -7.12 -3.09
C GLY A 56 14.97 -8.14 -2.10
N ALA A 57 14.13 -8.66 -1.21
CA ALA A 57 14.49 -9.71 -0.25
C ALA A 57 14.16 -11.13 -0.75
N GLY A 58 13.84 -11.32 -2.05
CA GLY A 58 13.53 -12.62 -2.65
C GLY A 58 12.20 -13.19 -2.23
N TRP A 59 11.19 -12.35 -2.01
CA TRP A 59 9.79 -12.70 -1.69
C TRP A 59 9.63 -13.51 -0.39
N ARG A 60 10.57 -13.35 0.55
CA ARG A 60 10.54 -14.06 1.84
C ARG A 60 10.44 -13.10 3.01
N PHE A 61 9.39 -13.20 3.82
CA PHE A 61 9.25 -12.42 5.05
C PHE A 61 10.44 -12.63 5.99
N ALA A 62 10.97 -13.86 6.06
CA ALA A 62 12.16 -14.16 6.84
C ALA A 62 13.40 -13.35 6.39
N SER A 63 13.54 -13.09 5.08
CA SER A 63 14.62 -12.29 4.52
C SER A 63 14.42 -10.80 4.79
N VAL A 64 13.18 -10.29 4.67
CA VAL A 64 12.84 -8.90 5.01
C VAL A 64 13.14 -8.57 6.48
N ARG A 65 13.03 -9.54 7.38
CA ARG A 65 13.38 -9.36 8.80
C ARG A 65 14.89 -9.23 9.06
N LYS A 66 15.73 -9.61 8.10
CA LYS A 66 17.18 -9.50 8.22
C LYS A 66 17.67 -8.11 7.80
N GLY A 67 18.75 -7.66 8.41
CA GLY A 67 19.35 -6.37 8.08
C GLY A 67 18.43 -5.18 8.38
N ASP A 68 18.39 -4.23 7.47
CA ASP A 68 17.70 -2.94 7.60
C ASP A 68 16.40 -2.82 6.77
N TRP A 69 16.00 -3.87 6.03
CA TRP A 69 14.82 -3.85 5.17
C TRP A 69 13.57 -3.31 5.86
N LEU A 70 13.28 -3.75 7.09
CA LEU A 70 12.10 -3.28 7.84
C LEU A 70 12.19 -1.81 8.23
N THR A 71 13.38 -1.28 8.46
CA THR A 71 13.59 0.15 8.77
C THR A 71 13.40 1.00 7.51
N LEU A 72 13.98 0.55 6.40
CA LEU A 72 13.84 1.17 5.09
C LEU A 72 12.39 1.18 4.62
N LEU A 73 11.72 0.03 4.68
CA LEU A 73 10.29 -0.12 4.41
C LEU A 73 9.43 0.84 5.24
N ALA A 74 9.67 0.92 6.55
CA ALA A 74 8.90 1.79 7.43
C ALA A 74 9.10 3.27 7.09
N GLY A 75 10.31 3.67 6.72
CA GLY A 75 10.61 5.01 6.22
C GLY A 75 9.88 5.32 4.93
N ALA A 76 10.03 4.45 3.93
CA ALA A 76 9.42 4.60 2.61
C ALA A 76 7.88 4.63 2.70
N ALA A 77 7.25 3.80 3.53
CA ALA A 77 5.81 3.82 3.74
C ALA A 77 5.31 5.15 4.34
N ARG A 78 6.04 5.73 5.30
CA ARG A 78 5.69 7.06 5.85
C ARG A 78 5.86 8.18 4.83
N GLU A 79 6.91 8.12 4.01
CA GLU A 79 7.13 9.07 2.92
C GLU A 79 6.01 8.96 1.88
N ALA A 80 5.68 7.75 1.41
CA ALA A 80 4.60 7.50 0.47
C ALA A 80 3.24 8.02 0.98
N LEU A 81 2.91 7.82 2.26
CA LEU A 81 1.71 8.38 2.87
C LEU A 81 1.70 9.92 2.86
N THR A 82 2.85 10.53 3.15
CA THR A 82 2.96 12.01 3.14
C THR A 82 2.77 12.57 1.73
N LEU A 83 3.39 11.93 0.74
CA LEU A 83 3.25 12.28 -0.67
C LEU A 83 1.80 12.14 -1.14
N THR A 84 1.19 11.00 -0.89
CA THR A 84 -0.21 10.74 -1.27
C THR A 84 -1.18 11.74 -0.61
N ALA A 85 -0.96 12.09 0.65
CA ALA A 85 -1.76 13.10 1.33
C ALA A 85 -1.63 14.48 0.67
N ALA A 86 -0.42 14.88 0.31
CA ALA A 86 -0.15 16.13 -0.39
C ALA A 86 -0.76 16.16 -1.81
N GLU A 87 -0.71 15.04 -2.53
CA GLU A 87 -1.32 14.89 -3.86
C GLU A 87 -2.84 15.03 -3.82
N LEU A 88 -3.46 14.45 -2.82
CA LEU A 88 -4.91 14.50 -2.62
C LEU A 88 -5.40 15.79 -1.95
N GLY A 89 -4.49 16.66 -1.51
CA GLY A 89 -4.84 17.88 -0.78
C GLY A 89 -5.50 17.62 0.57
N VAL A 90 -5.14 16.51 1.24
CA VAL A 90 -5.69 16.12 2.53
C VAL A 90 -4.60 15.98 3.59
N SER A 91 -5.00 15.98 4.85
CA SER A 91 -4.07 15.73 5.95
C SER A 91 -3.54 14.29 5.93
N SER A 92 -2.28 14.11 6.34
CA SER A 92 -1.72 12.76 6.54
C SER A 92 -2.57 11.97 7.53
N PRO A 93 -2.81 10.68 7.27
CA PRO A 93 -3.67 9.87 8.14
C PRO A 93 -3.05 9.73 9.53
N TRP A 94 -3.93 9.69 10.54
CA TRP A 94 -3.54 9.61 11.95
C TRP A 94 -2.66 8.39 12.28
N PHE A 95 -2.77 7.31 11.51
CA PHE A 95 -1.98 6.09 11.72
C PHE A 95 -0.57 6.16 11.13
N ARG A 96 -0.20 7.21 10.39
CA ARG A 96 1.16 7.38 9.82
C ARG A 96 2.29 7.18 10.84
N PRO A 97 2.20 7.70 12.08
CA PRO A 97 3.24 7.46 13.09
C PRO A 97 3.38 6.00 13.53
N LEU A 98 2.37 5.16 13.28
CA LEU A 98 2.38 3.73 13.59
C LEU A 98 3.18 2.91 12.57
N LEU A 99 3.43 3.45 11.35
CA LEU A 99 4.23 2.79 10.32
C LEU A 99 5.71 2.80 10.72
N ARG A 100 6.05 1.93 11.64
CA ARG A 100 7.40 1.75 12.19
C ARG A 100 7.81 0.29 12.08
N ARG A 101 9.10 0.05 12.25
CA ARG A 101 9.68 -1.31 12.22
C ARG A 101 8.88 -2.35 13.00
N PRO A 102 8.42 -2.11 14.26
CA PRO A 102 7.65 -3.11 15.01
C PRO A 102 6.35 -3.55 14.32
N LEU A 103 5.62 -2.62 13.69
CA LEU A 103 4.40 -2.95 12.94
C LEU A 103 4.72 -3.89 11.78
N PHE A 104 5.69 -3.56 10.94
CA PHE A 104 6.08 -4.39 9.79
C PHE A 104 6.70 -5.71 10.22
N THR A 105 7.38 -5.74 11.36
CA THR A 105 7.83 -6.99 11.99
C THR A 105 6.62 -7.87 12.33
N ALA A 106 5.62 -7.33 13.02
CA ALA A 106 4.41 -8.07 13.36
C ALA A 106 3.66 -8.58 12.10
N ILE A 107 3.52 -7.73 11.07
CA ILE A 107 2.92 -8.12 9.80
C ILE A 107 3.71 -9.26 9.17
N SER A 108 5.04 -9.20 9.13
CA SER A 108 5.89 -10.22 8.52
C SER A 108 5.87 -11.59 9.22
N TYR A 109 5.50 -11.63 10.50
CA TYR A 109 5.25 -12.89 11.22
C TYR A 109 3.81 -13.37 11.06
N GLY A 110 2.85 -12.44 11.03
CA GLY A 110 1.43 -12.77 11.02
C GLY A 110 0.84 -13.02 9.64
N ALA A 111 1.48 -12.59 8.56
CA ALA A 111 0.91 -12.59 7.21
C ALA A 111 0.41 -13.98 6.77
N ASN A 112 1.23 -15.00 6.91
CA ASN A 112 0.86 -16.38 6.53
C ASN A 112 -0.14 -17.02 7.48
N TRP A 113 -0.24 -16.54 8.72
CA TRP A 113 -1.23 -17.04 9.67
C TRP A 113 -2.61 -16.37 9.47
N LEU A 114 -2.62 -15.10 9.08
CA LEU A 114 -3.85 -14.33 8.87
C LEU A 114 -4.48 -14.59 7.49
N ALA A 115 -3.66 -14.89 6.49
CA ALA A 115 -4.12 -15.19 5.14
C ALA A 115 -4.63 -16.65 5.05
N PRO A 116 -5.72 -16.92 4.31
CA PRO A 116 -6.21 -18.27 4.05
C PRO A 116 -5.37 -19.01 2.97
N PHE A 117 -4.22 -18.48 2.61
CA PHE A 117 -3.29 -18.97 1.59
C PHE A 117 -1.86 -18.59 1.96
N ASP A 118 -0.87 -19.16 1.27
CA ASP A 118 0.53 -18.75 1.41
C ASP A 118 0.72 -17.33 0.84
N ALA A 119 0.92 -16.37 1.74
CA ALA A 119 1.04 -14.97 1.36
C ALA A 119 2.32 -14.68 0.58
N GLU A 120 3.43 -15.37 0.83
CA GLU A 120 4.68 -15.21 0.08
C GLU A 120 4.51 -15.65 -1.36
N VAL A 121 3.98 -16.84 -1.59
CA VAL A 121 3.70 -17.38 -2.93
C VAL A 121 2.71 -16.50 -3.70
N TYR A 122 1.64 -16.06 -3.01
CA TYR A 122 0.65 -15.17 -3.64
C TYR A 122 1.26 -13.83 -4.07
N LEU A 123 2.02 -13.18 -3.17
CA LEU A 123 2.62 -11.87 -3.46
C LEU A 123 3.67 -11.98 -4.56
N GLU A 124 4.54 -12.97 -4.50
CA GLU A 124 5.53 -13.25 -5.56
C GLU A 124 4.85 -13.42 -6.91
N HIS A 125 3.87 -14.34 -7.01
CA HIS A 125 3.20 -14.62 -8.26
C HIS A 125 2.42 -13.43 -8.82
N HIS A 126 1.73 -12.69 -7.93
CA HIS A 126 0.93 -11.53 -8.33
C HIS A 126 1.82 -10.37 -8.79
N PHE A 127 2.81 -9.99 -7.99
CA PHE A 127 3.61 -8.79 -8.25
C PHE A 127 4.73 -9.00 -9.27
N THR A 128 5.20 -10.21 -9.48
CA THR A 128 6.10 -10.52 -10.60
C THR A 128 5.43 -10.24 -11.96
N LYS A 129 4.13 -10.50 -12.07
CA LYS A 129 3.36 -10.21 -13.29
C LYS A 129 3.17 -8.72 -13.56
N VAL A 130 3.15 -7.90 -12.52
CA VAL A 130 2.92 -6.46 -12.59
C VAL A 130 4.15 -5.65 -12.14
N GLY A 131 5.34 -6.25 -12.18
CA GLY A 131 6.59 -5.65 -11.71
C GLY A 131 6.90 -4.30 -12.36
N GLU A 132 6.61 -4.14 -13.66
CA GLU A 132 6.77 -2.86 -14.34
C GLU A 132 5.85 -1.78 -13.75
N GLN A 133 4.61 -2.13 -13.40
CA GLN A 133 3.69 -1.20 -12.73
C GLN A 133 4.21 -0.81 -11.35
N THR A 134 4.77 -1.75 -10.59
CA THR A 134 5.38 -1.47 -9.28
C THR A 134 6.55 -0.49 -9.42
N ARG A 135 7.42 -0.70 -10.40
CA ARG A 135 8.54 0.19 -10.73
C ARG A 135 8.06 1.60 -11.08
N LEU A 136 7.07 1.72 -11.98
CA LEU A 136 6.47 2.99 -12.38
C LEU A 136 5.83 3.72 -11.20
N MET A 137 5.16 3.03 -10.29
CA MET A 137 4.61 3.63 -9.08
C MET A 137 5.71 4.21 -8.17
N MET A 138 6.80 3.48 -7.97
CA MET A 138 7.93 3.98 -7.17
C MET A 138 8.59 5.21 -7.81
N GLN A 139 8.74 5.22 -9.14
CA GLN A 139 9.22 6.39 -9.89
C GLN A 139 8.27 7.58 -9.73
N GLY A 140 6.95 7.36 -9.85
CA GLY A 140 5.94 8.39 -9.64
C GLY A 140 6.01 9.02 -8.25
N TYR A 141 6.27 8.24 -7.19
CA TYR A 141 6.52 8.81 -5.86
C TYR A 141 7.75 9.73 -5.84
N LEU A 142 8.84 9.34 -6.49
CA LEU A 142 10.06 10.16 -6.54
C LEU A 142 9.85 11.45 -7.32
N GLU A 143 9.14 11.40 -8.44
CA GLU A 143 8.78 12.58 -9.24
C GLU A 143 7.86 13.53 -8.45
N SER A 144 6.84 12.99 -7.81
CA SER A 144 5.93 13.74 -6.96
C SER A 144 6.66 14.41 -5.78
N ALA A 145 7.59 13.69 -5.15
CA ALA A 145 8.41 14.22 -4.06
C ALA A 145 9.26 15.40 -4.53
N ARG A 146 9.93 15.28 -5.69
CA ARG A 146 10.73 16.36 -6.27
C ARG A 146 9.87 17.59 -6.58
N ALA A 147 8.73 17.38 -7.24
CA ALA A 147 7.82 18.47 -7.61
C ALA A 147 7.28 19.23 -6.40
N ARG A 148 7.18 18.60 -5.24
CA ARG A 148 6.63 19.18 -4.00
C ARG A 148 7.68 19.48 -2.93
N SER A 149 8.94 19.25 -3.21
CA SER A 149 10.05 19.39 -2.23
C SER A 149 9.78 18.62 -0.93
N LEU A 150 9.24 17.39 -1.06
CA LEU A 150 8.91 16.52 0.08
C LEU A 150 9.99 15.43 0.27
N PRO A 151 10.20 14.96 1.51
CA PRO A 151 11.16 13.90 1.79
C PRO A 151 10.83 12.60 1.05
N SER A 152 11.86 11.96 0.45
CA SER A 152 11.75 10.68 -0.28
C SER A 152 13.03 9.86 -0.22
N ALA A 153 13.87 10.09 0.80
CA ALA A 153 15.17 9.41 0.90
C ALA A 153 15.03 7.89 1.00
N HIS A 154 14.07 7.41 1.80
CA HIS A 154 13.84 5.96 1.95
C HIS A 154 13.21 5.34 0.70
N ILE A 155 12.31 6.06 0.02
CA ILE A 155 11.74 5.62 -1.27
C ILE A 155 12.86 5.52 -2.31
N ALA A 156 13.74 6.53 -2.38
CA ALA A 156 14.85 6.57 -3.32
C ALA A 156 15.83 5.41 -3.06
N GLU A 157 16.19 5.18 -1.81
CA GLU A 157 17.09 4.08 -1.43
C GLU A 157 16.45 2.72 -1.74
N LEU A 158 15.17 2.52 -1.40
CA LEU A 158 14.45 1.29 -1.68
C LEU A 158 14.38 1.02 -3.20
N ASN A 159 14.05 2.05 -3.98
CA ASN A 159 13.99 1.96 -5.44
C ASN A 159 15.36 1.64 -6.05
N GLN A 160 16.44 2.30 -5.59
CA GLN A 160 17.79 2.04 -6.05
C GLN A 160 18.24 0.62 -5.71
N ARG A 161 17.95 0.14 -4.50
CA ARG A 161 18.38 -1.18 -4.02
C ARG A 161 17.71 -2.32 -4.78
N VAL A 162 16.49 -2.13 -5.26
CA VAL A 162 15.71 -3.19 -5.93
C VAL A 162 15.75 -3.08 -7.45
N PHE A 163 15.73 -1.87 -7.99
CA PHE A 163 15.58 -1.62 -9.44
C PHE A 163 16.77 -0.90 -10.06
N GLY A 164 17.79 -0.53 -9.29
CA GLY A 164 18.94 0.25 -9.75
C GLY A 164 20.09 -0.57 -10.32
N GLY A 165 19.91 -1.88 -10.53
CA GLY A 165 20.90 -2.78 -11.12
C GLY A 165 20.84 -2.86 -12.65
#